data_330a004ee7ca26997b39aaf734f1c8fc
#
_entry.id   330a004ee7ca26997b39aaf734f1c8fc
#
_cell.length_a   1.000
_cell.length_b   1.000
_cell.length_c   1.000
_cell.angle_alpha   90.00
_cell.angle_beta   90.00
_cell.angle_gamma   90.00
#
_symmetry.space_group_name_H-M   'P 1'
#
loop_
_entity.id
_entity.type
_entity.pdbx_description
1 polymer ?
#
loop_
_entity_poly.entity_id
_entity_poly.type
_entity_poly.pdbx_seq_one_letter_code
_entity_poly.pdbx_strand_id
1 'polypeptide(L)'
;THELEAAKLGKQDFQNMVLQDMEAVRKFLVKKNDASELNLNKLCLLGSGMGANVATLWTAQDWSVPPLATRKQGRDVKGLVLVSPDWKFRGLPLLKSLKHPQVREEISMMVIYGKDDRKAAQSAETVYKNLERYHPEPPPEEGPESKTLVLISRPTSLEGTRLLTDDNFRVFPHVEFFLNARLAEQDFEWLPRK
;
A
#
# COMPACT_ATOMS: atom_id res chain seq x y z
N THR A 1 -8.52 17.66 -25.94
CA THR A 1 -8.37 16.77 -24.77
C THR A 1 -7.70 15.49 -25.26
N HIS A 2 -6.42 15.27 -24.87
CA HIS A 2 -5.78 13.99 -25.13
C HIS A 2 -6.37 12.96 -24.16
N GLU A 3 -7.14 12.04 -24.66
CA GLU A 3 -7.63 10.90 -23.90
C GLU A 3 -6.45 9.94 -23.68
N LEU A 4 -6.12 9.69 -22.41
CA LEU A 4 -5.09 8.73 -22.03
C LEU A 4 -5.67 7.32 -22.15
N GLU A 5 -5.27 6.59 -23.18
CA GLU A 5 -5.64 5.18 -23.34
C GLU A 5 -4.69 4.30 -22.52
N ALA A 6 -5.19 3.65 -21.48
CA ALA A 6 -4.40 2.78 -20.60
C ALA A 6 -3.61 1.69 -21.36
N ALA A 7 -4.14 1.21 -22.48
CA ALA A 7 -3.48 0.22 -23.35
C ALA A 7 -2.19 0.74 -24.02
N LYS A 8 -2.04 2.06 -24.14
CA LYS A 8 -0.88 2.70 -24.78
C LYS A 8 0.21 3.06 -23.78
N LEU A 9 -0.03 2.92 -22.48
CA LEU A 9 0.95 3.24 -21.45
C LEU A 9 2.14 2.29 -21.53
N GLY A 10 3.34 2.88 -21.57
CA GLY A 10 4.61 2.16 -21.57
C GLY A 10 5.30 2.18 -20.21
N LYS A 11 6.47 1.54 -20.15
CA LYS A 11 7.28 1.47 -18.93
C LYS A 11 7.61 2.86 -18.36
N GLN A 12 7.87 3.85 -19.21
CA GLN A 12 8.20 5.20 -18.78
C GLN A 12 7.01 5.89 -18.13
N ASP A 13 5.79 5.69 -18.66
CA ASP A 13 4.58 6.27 -18.08
C ASP A 13 4.33 5.73 -16.67
N PHE A 14 4.51 4.41 -16.49
CA PHE A 14 4.39 3.79 -15.16
C PHE A 14 5.46 4.31 -14.18
N GLN A 15 6.69 4.54 -14.66
CA GLN A 15 7.74 5.14 -13.83
C GLN A 15 7.39 6.58 -13.46
N ASN A 16 6.84 7.36 -14.38
CA ASN A 16 6.39 8.72 -14.12
C ASN A 16 5.27 8.77 -13.07
N MET A 17 4.32 7.83 -13.09
CA MET A 17 3.30 7.70 -12.04
C MET A 17 3.94 7.59 -10.66
N VAL A 18 4.97 6.76 -10.52
CA VAL A 18 5.67 6.57 -9.24
C VAL A 18 6.51 7.80 -8.87
N LEU A 19 7.29 8.33 -9.81
CA LEU A 19 8.31 9.35 -9.51
C LEU A 19 7.76 10.78 -9.51
N GLN A 20 6.68 11.05 -10.23
CA GLN A 20 6.15 12.39 -10.44
C GLN A 20 4.74 12.54 -9.87
N ASP A 21 3.78 11.69 -10.29
CA ASP A 21 2.38 11.89 -9.91
C ASP A 21 2.17 11.63 -8.42
N MET A 22 2.71 10.53 -7.88
CA MET A 22 2.63 10.25 -6.45
C MET A 22 3.36 11.32 -5.62
N GLU A 23 4.48 11.85 -6.10
CA GLU A 23 5.19 12.92 -5.42
C GLU A 23 4.44 14.26 -5.48
N ALA A 24 3.69 14.53 -6.56
CA ALA A 24 2.81 15.68 -6.63
C ALA A 24 1.67 15.60 -5.59
N VAL A 25 1.07 14.42 -5.43
CA VAL A 25 0.08 14.15 -4.37
C VAL A 25 0.71 14.35 -2.98
N ARG A 26 1.91 13.78 -2.75
CA ARG A 26 2.62 13.97 -1.47
C ARG A 26 2.86 15.44 -1.16
N LYS A 27 3.30 16.25 -2.12
CA LYS A 27 3.51 17.70 -1.93
C LYS A 27 2.22 18.43 -1.53
N PHE A 28 1.08 18.02 -2.08
CA PHE A 28 -0.21 18.55 -1.65
C PHE A 28 -0.53 18.16 -0.20
N LEU A 29 -0.33 16.88 0.16
CA LEU A 29 -0.56 16.39 1.52
C LEU A 29 0.39 17.06 2.55
N VAL A 30 1.64 17.33 2.18
CA VAL A 30 2.58 18.10 3.03
C VAL A 30 2.03 19.49 3.35
N LYS A 31 1.45 20.20 2.37
CA LYS A 31 0.82 21.51 2.62
C LYS A 31 -0.34 21.41 3.60
N LYS A 32 -1.15 20.33 3.49
CA LYS A 32 -2.27 20.06 4.39
C LYS A 32 -1.79 19.69 5.80
N ASN A 33 -0.73 18.90 5.90
CA ASN A 33 -0.09 18.58 7.18
C ASN A 33 0.42 19.84 7.89
N ASP A 34 1.14 20.72 7.17
CA ASP A 34 1.69 21.96 7.74
C ASP A 34 0.61 23.00 8.06
N ALA A 35 -0.57 22.89 7.45
CA ALA A 35 -1.76 23.66 7.79
C ALA A 35 -2.59 23.07 8.95
N SER A 36 -2.13 21.98 9.57
CA SER A 36 -2.82 21.26 10.64
C SER A 36 -4.19 20.68 10.24
N GLU A 37 -4.37 20.36 8.95
CA GLU A 37 -5.61 19.78 8.42
C GLU A 37 -5.58 18.23 8.43
N LEU A 38 -4.39 17.60 8.37
CA LEU A 38 -4.22 16.15 8.42
C LEU A 38 -2.84 15.78 8.98
N ASN A 39 -2.74 14.62 9.62
CA ASN A 39 -1.46 14.07 10.06
C ASN A 39 -0.87 13.16 8.98
N LEU A 40 0.16 13.62 8.27
CA LEU A 40 0.81 12.85 7.20
C LEU A 40 1.58 11.62 7.73
N ASN A 41 1.86 11.53 9.04
CA ASN A 41 2.42 10.33 9.66
C ASN A 41 1.40 9.17 9.78
N LYS A 42 0.12 9.41 9.43
CA LYS A 42 -0.93 8.39 9.36
C LYS A 42 -1.31 8.08 7.91
N LEU A 43 -0.35 8.05 6.99
CA LEU A 43 -0.60 7.78 5.57
C LEU A 43 -0.69 6.28 5.30
N CYS A 44 -1.81 5.86 4.73
CA CYS A 44 -1.97 4.56 4.08
C CYS A 44 -2.21 4.74 2.60
N LEU A 45 -1.66 3.84 1.79
CA LEU A 45 -1.96 3.76 0.37
C LEU A 45 -2.81 2.52 0.10
N LEU A 46 -3.95 2.73 -0.53
CA LEU A 46 -4.76 1.65 -1.08
C LEU A 46 -4.60 1.63 -2.59
N GLY A 47 -4.10 0.53 -3.12
CA GLY A 47 -3.90 0.32 -4.55
C GLY A 47 -4.60 -0.93 -5.06
N SER A 48 -5.12 -0.84 -6.29
CA SER A 48 -5.85 -1.91 -6.96
C SER A 48 -5.18 -2.29 -8.28
N GLY A 49 -4.90 -3.56 -8.51
CA GLY A 49 -4.21 -4.03 -9.72
C GLY A 49 -2.86 -3.32 -9.91
N MET A 50 -2.70 -2.64 -11.04
CA MET A 50 -1.52 -1.79 -11.30
C MET A 50 -1.29 -0.73 -10.21
N GLY A 51 -2.35 -0.15 -9.65
CA GLY A 51 -2.26 0.82 -8.56
C GLY A 51 -1.63 0.25 -7.29
N ALA A 52 -1.80 -1.05 -7.02
CA ALA A 52 -1.11 -1.73 -5.92
C ALA A 52 0.42 -1.74 -6.14
N ASN A 53 0.84 -1.96 -7.38
CA ASN A 53 2.25 -1.92 -7.75
C ASN A 53 2.82 -0.51 -7.62
N VAL A 54 2.11 0.51 -8.14
CA VAL A 54 2.51 1.93 -8.00
C VAL A 54 2.66 2.30 -6.53
N ALA A 55 1.65 1.99 -5.69
CA ALA A 55 1.68 2.28 -4.25
C ALA A 55 2.88 1.64 -3.56
N THR A 56 3.17 0.37 -3.85
CA THR A 56 4.31 -0.36 -3.25
C THR A 56 5.65 0.22 -3.70
N LEU A 57 5.82 0.56 -4.98
CA LEU A 57 7.05 1.13 -5.48
C LEU A 57 7.29 2.53 -4.91
N TRP A 58 6.24 3.34 -4.85
CA TRP A 58 6.35 4.67 -4.26
C TRP A 58 6.64 4.62 -2.75
N THR A 59 6.04 3.67 -2.02
CA THR A 59 6.36 3.46 -0.60
C THR A 59 7.85 3.18 -0.40
N ALA A 60 8.46 2.34 -1.25
CA ALA A 60 9.90 2.10 -1.16
C ALA A 60 10.73 3.36 -1.46
N GLN A 61 10.27 4.22 -2.35
CA GLN A 61 10.90 5.51 -2.62
C GLN A 61 10.75 6.46 -1.43
N ASP A 62 9.57 6.57 -0.85
CA ASP A 62 9.30 7.39 0.34
C ASP A 62 10.19 6.99 1.52
N TRP A 63 10.38 5.69 1.73
CA TRP A 63 11.23 5.16 2.79
C TRP A 63 12.74 5.19 2.46
N SER A 64 13.11 5.38 1.20
CA SER A 64 14.50 5.56 0.78
C SER A 64 15.03 6.99 1.00
N VAL A 65 14.14 7.93 1.32
CA VAL A 65 14.54 9.32 1.59
C VAL A 65 15.35 9.39 2.89
N PRO A 66 16.58 9.92 2.88
CA PRO A 66 17.39 10.04 4.09
C PRO A 66 16.71 10.92 5.15
N PRO A 67 16.78 10.56 6.44
CA PRO A 67 16.27 11.42 7.50
C PRO A 67 17.10 12.71 7.60
N LEU A 68 16.43 13.82 7.91
CA LEU A 68 17.07 15.08 8.26
C LEU A 68 16.95 15.31 9.78
N ALA A 69 17.98 15.90 10.39
CA ALA A 69 17.96 16.24 11.81
C ALA A 69 17.00 17.39 12.16
N THR A 70 16.71 18.27 11.19
CA THR A 70 15.94 19.51 11.43
C THR A 70 14.46 19.40 11.13
N ARG A 71 14.07 18.43 10.31
CA ARG A 71 12.67 18.26 9.91
C ARG A 71 12.41 16.83 9.41
N LYS A 72 11.17 16.41 9.48
CA LYS A 72 10.78 15.15 8.87
C LYS A 72 10.68 15.26 7.35
N GLN A 73 11.27 14.30 6.64
CA GLN A 73 11.09 14.12 5.19
C GLN A 73 11.00 12.63 4.87
N GLY A 74 10.06 12.26 3.99
CA GLY A 74 9.77 10.85 3.67
C GLY A 74 9.34 10.01 4.86
N ARG A 75 9.30 8.69 4.67
CA ARG A 75 8.86 7.70 5.66
C ARG A 75 7.45 7.99 6.18
N ASP A 76 6.60 8.47 5.27
CA ASP A 76 5.25 8.91 5.58
C ASP A 76 4.27 7.75 5.58
N VAL A 77 4.45 6.80 4.66
CA VAL A 77 3.59 5.62 4.54
C VAL A 77 3.78 4.69 5.74
N LYS A 78 2.66 4.34 6.39
CA LYS A 78 2.58 3.41 7.53
C LYS A 78 1.79 2.16 7.22
N GLY A 79 0.95 2.20 6.19
CA GLY A 79 0.16 1.07 5.77
C GLY A 79 0.02 0.97 4.26
N LEU A 80 -0.14 -0.27 3.77
CA LEU A 80 -0.45 -0.60 2.39
C LEU A 80 -1.64 -1.55 2.33
N VAL A 81 -2.64 -1.22 1.52
CA VAL A 81 -3.73 -2.13 1.16
C VAL A 81 -3.61 -2.44 -0.32
N LEU A 82 -3.29 -3.68 -0.65
CA LEU A 82 -2.98 -4.17 -2.00
C LEU A 82 -4.11 -5.08 -2.47
N VAL A 83 -4.95 -4.59 -3.39
CA VAL A 83 -6.07 -5.36 -3.95
C VAL A 83 -5.66 -5.92 -5.30
N SER A 84 -5.63 -7.25 -5.42
CA SER A 84 -5.18 -7.98 -6.63
C SER A 84 -3.84 -7.47 -7.18
N PRO A 85 -2.76 -7.42 -6.36
CA PRO A 85 -1.45 -6.97 -6.85
C PRO A 85 -0.92 -7.93 -7.93
N ASP A 86 -0.29 -7.39 -8.97
CA ASP A 86 0.38 -8.21 -9.99
C ASP A 86 1.88 -8.32 -9.70
N TRP A 87 2.34 -9.51 -9.29
CA TRP A 87 3.74 -9.79 -8.96
C TRP A 87 4.74 -9.42 -10.06
N LYS A 88 4.33 -9.61 -11.31
CA LYS A 88 5.19 -9.43 -12.49
C LYS A 88 4.73 -8.29 -13.42
N PHE A 89 4.00 -7.31 -12.91
CA PHE A 89 3.51 -6.23 -13.75
C PHE A 89 4.65 -5.55 -14.51
N ARG A 90 4.48 -5.44 -15.83
CA ARG A 90 5.51 -4.89 -16.73
C ARG A 90 5.83 -3.44 -16.37
N GLY A 91 7.08 -3.17 -16.02
CA GLY A 91 7.54 -1.81 -15.63
C GLY A 91 7.43 -1.48 -14.14
N LEU A 92 6.65 -2.24 -13.37
CA LEU A 92 6.42 -2.03 -11.94
C LEU A 92 6.60 -3.33 -11.12
N PRO A 93 7.80 -3.97 -11.14
CA PRO A 93 8.01 -5.23 -10.42
C PRO A 93 8.02 -5.01 -8.91
N LEU A 94 7.22 -5.78 -8.16
CA LEU A 94 7.10 -5.65 -6.71
C LEU A 94 8.34 -6.11 -5.93
N LEU A 95 9.04 -7.12 -6.43
CA LEU A 95 10.11 -7.79 -5.67
C LEU A 95 11.17 -6.84 -5.11
N LYS A 96 11.61 -5.85 -5.89
CA LYS A 96 12.65 -4.90 -5.46
C LYS A 96 12.15 -4.03 -4.29
N SER A 97 10.93 -3.56 -4.37
CA SER A 97 10.34 -2.70 -3.34
C SER A 97 10.04 -3.45 -2.06
N LEU A 98 9.52 -4.68 -2.17
CA LEU A 98 9.27 -5.56 -1.03
C LEU A 98 10.56 -6.13 -0.38
N LYS A 99 11.72 -5.99 -1.04
CA LYS A 99 13.03 -6.27 -0.42
C LYS A 99 13.62 -5.07 0.33
N HIS A 100 13.05 -3.88 0.21
CA HIS A 100 13.50 -2.72 0.98
C HIS A 100 13.33 -3.01 2.48
N PRO A 101 14.39 -2.94 3.31
CA PRO A 101 14.33 -3.42 4.69
C PRO A 101 13.16 -2.85 5.50
N GLN A 102 13.03 -1.52 5.51
CA GLN A 102 11.97 -0.87 6.28
C GLN A 102 10.57 -1.15 5.70
N VAL A 103 10.41 -1.26 4.37
CA VAL A 103 9.11 -1.57 3.78
C VAL A 103 8.63 -2.96 4.17
N ARG A 104 9.53 -3.94 4.16
CA ARG A 104 9.16 -5.32 4.49
C ARG A 104 9.02 -5.59 5.99
N GLU A 105 9.56 -4.73 6.87
CA GLU A 105 9.62 -4.97 8.31
C GLU A 105 8.71 -4.01 9.10
N GLU A 106 8.55 -2.75 8.63
CA GLU A 106 7.88 -1.70 9.40
C GLU A 106 6.50 -1.33 8.86
N ILE A 107 6.20 -1.62 7.57
CA ILE A 107 4.93 -1.23 6.96
C ILE A 107 3.87 -2.31 7.21
N SER A 108 2.79 -1.93 7.87
CA SER A 108 1.64 -2.84 7.96
C SER A 108 0.99 -3.04 6.59
N MET A 109 0.72 -4.29 6.21
CA MET A 109 0.20 -4.61 4.88
C MET A 109 -1.03 -5.50 4.92
N MET A 110 -2.01 -5.19 4.07
CA MET A 110 -3.14 -6.05 3.78
C MET A 110 -3.12 -6.40 2.30
N VAL A 111 -3.20 -7.69 1.99
CA VAL A 111 -3.28 -8.22 0.62
C VAL A 111 -4.65 -8.86 0.42
N ILE A 112 -5.37 -8.44 -0.61
CA ILE A 112 -6.74 -8.86 -0.89
C ILE A 112 -6.82 -9.42 -2.31
N TYR A 113 -7.46 -10.58 -2.49
CA TYR A 113 -7.59 -11.19 -3.82
C TYR A 113 -8.82 -12.10 -3.96
N GLY A 114 -9.25 -12.30 -5.20
CA GLY A 114 -10.21 -13.33 -5.57
C GLY A 114 -9.47 -14.66 -5.83
N LYS A 115 -9.83 -15.72 -5.10
CA LYS A 115 -9.11 -17.00 -5.15
C LYS A 115 -9.43 -17.85 -6.39
N ASP A 116 -10.53 -17.53 -7.08
CA ASP A 116 -10.98 -18.29 -8.26
C ASP A 116 -10.27 -17.78 -9.54
N ASP A 117 -9.59 -16.64 -9.49
CA ASP A 117 -8.60 -16.26 -10.49
C ASP A 117 -7.22 -16.78 -10.08
N ARG A 118 -6.76 -17.80 -10.81
CA ARG A 118 -5.50 -18.48 -10.52
C ARG A 118 -4.29 -17.54 -10.59
N LYS A 119 -4.27 -16.59 -11.53
CA LYS A 119 -3.14 -15.66 -11.69
C LYS A 119 -3.11 -14.63 -10.57
N ALA A 120 -4.26 -14.04 -10.24
CA ALA A 120 -4.39 -13.09 -9.13
C ALA A 120 -4.05 -13.76 -7.80
N ALA A 121 -4.57 -14.97 -7.55
CA ALA A 121 -4.26 -15.75 -6.36
C ALA A 121 -2.76 -16.03 -6.23
N GLN A 122 -2.12 -16.54 -7.28
CA GLN A 122 -0.68 -16.82 -7.28
C GLN A 122 0.15 -15.55 -7.01
N SER A 123 -0.22 -14.42 -7.60
CA SER A 123 0.47 -13.14 -7.40
C SER A 123 0.33 -12.66 -5.95
N ALA A 124 -0.89 -12.64 -5.41
CA ALA A 124 -1.17 -12.20 -4.05
C ALA A 124 -0.48 -13.09 -3.00
N GLU A 125 -0.56 -14.41 -3.15
CA GLU A 125 0.12 -15.36 -2.28
C GLU A 125 1.65 -15.23 -2.36
N THR A 126 2.19 -14.92 -3.54
CA THR A 126 3.62 -14.66 -3.68
C THR A 126 4.04 -13.40 -2.91
N VAL A 127 3.25 -12.33 -2.96
CA VAL A 127 3.48 -11.13 -2.16
C VAL A 127 3.49 -11.49 -0.67
N TYR A 128 2.46 -12.18 -0.20
CA TYR A 128 2.33 -12.58 1.20
C TYR A 128 3.52 -13.42 1.67
N LYS A 129 3.85 -14.51 0.96
CA LYS A 129 4.98 -15.41 1.29
C LYS A 129 6.34 -14.73 1.35
N ASN A 130 6.55 -13.65 0.58
CA ASN A 130 7.79 -12.88 0.65
C ASN A 130 7.89 -12.01 1.92
N LEU A 131 6.76 -11.74 2.57
CA LEU A 131 6.65 -10.83 3.71
C LEU A 131 6.46 -11.57 5.05
N GLU A 132 5.77 -12.72 5.06
CA GLU A 132 5.30 -13.40 6.28
C GLU A 132 6.39 -13.61 7.33
N ARG A 133 7.64 -13.91 6.93
CA ARG A 133 8.76 -14.09 7.86
C ARG A 133 9.20 -12.82 8.59
N TYR A 134 8.80 -11.64 8.12
CA TYR A 134 9.09 -10.35 8.72
C TYR A 134 7.94 -9.80 9.55
N HIS A 135 6.78 -10.47 9.49
CA HIS A 135 5.56 -10.14 10.19
C HIS A 135 5.09 -11.35 11.00
N PRO A 136 5.75 -11.65 12.12
CA PRO A 136 5.35 -12.78 12.94
C PRO A 136 3.91 -12.63 13.41
N GLU A 137 3.21 -13.77 13.56
CA GLU A 137 1.88 -13.75 14.15
C GLU A 137 1.97 -13.21 15.58
N PRO A 138 1.11 -12.27 15.96
CA PRO A 138 1.09 -11.75 17.32
C PRO A 138 0.69 -12.86 18.32
N PRO A 139 1.10 -12.73 19.59
CA PRO A 139 0.64 -13.61 20.65
C PRO A 139 -0.91 -13.64 20.72
N PRO A 140 -1.52 -14.78 21.07
CA PRO A 140 -2.99 -14.92 21.09
C PRO A 140 -3.70 -13.87 21.97
N GLU A 141 -3.06 -13.37 23.00
CA GLU A 141 -3.55 -12.34 23.90
C GLU A 141 -3.64 -10.94 23.29
N GLU A 142 -2.91 -10.69 22.22
CA GLU A 142 -2.89 -9.36 21.57
C GLU A 142 -4.03 -9.14 20.58
N GLY A 143 -4.73 -10.20 20.17
CA GLY A 143 -5.86 -10.10 19.26
C GLY A 143 -5.49 -9.82 17.78
N PRO A 144 -6.50 -9.84 16.90
CA PRO A 144 -6.28 -9.68 15.45
C PRO A 144 -5.86 -8.27 15.03
N GLU A 145 -6.10 -7.26 15.87
CA GLU A 145 -5.71 -5.87 15.64
C GLU A 145 -4.19 -5.67 15.64
N SER A 146 -3.44 -6.57 16.30
CA SER A 146 -1.97 -6.51 16.33
C SER A 146 -1.31 -7.06 15.07
N LYS A 147 -2.05 -7.74 14.19
CA LYS A 147 -1.49 -8.26 12.94
C LYS A 147 -1.03 -7.17 12.01
N THR A 148 0.24 -7.21 11.64
CA THR A 148 0.88 -6.27 10.71
C THR A 148 0.84 -6.74 9.26
N LEU A 149 0.60 -8.03 9.01
CA LEU A 149 0.40 -8.59 7.68
C LEU A 149 -0.89 -9.40 7.64
N VAL A 150 -1.82 -8.99 6.76
CA VAL A 150 -3.14 -9.60 6.64
C VAL A 150 -3.37 -10.08 5.22
N LEU A 151 -3.84 -11.32 5.06
CA LEU A 151 -4.22 -11.91 3.77
C LEU A 151 -5.73 -12.17 3.74
N ILE A 152 -6.43 -11.56 2.81
CA ILE A 152 -7.87 -11.73 2.61
C ILE A 152 -8.14 -12.36 1.25
N SER A 153 -8.71 -13.55 1.24
CA SER A 153 -9.19 -14.19 0.01
C SER A 153 -10.70 -14.22 -0.05
N ARG A 154 -11.26 -14.14 -1.26
CA ARG A 154 -12.71 -14.29 -1.49
C ARG A 154 -12.97 -15.32 -2.60
N PRO A 155 -14.04 -16.13 -2.50
CA PRO A 155 -14.39 -17.15 -3.51
C PRO A 155 -15.02 -16.47 -4.74
N THR A 156 -14.20 -15.83 -5.55
CA THR A 156 -14.58 -15.09 -6.75
C THR A 156 -13.40 -14.94 -7.70
N SER A 157 -13.70 -14.74 -8.97
CA SER A 157 -12.73 -14.31 -9.98
C SER A 157 -12.67 -12.79 -10.17
N LEU A 158 -13.40 -12.02 -9.35
CA LEU A 158 -13.32 -10.56 -9.40
C LEU A 158 -11.95 -10.08 -8.93
N GLU A 159 -11.46 -9.06 -9.63
CA GLU A 159 -10.17 -8.44 -9.34
C GLU A 159 -10.31 -6.93 -9.09
N GLY A 160 -9.32 -6.39 -8.44
CA GLY A 160 -9.12 -4.97 -8.29
C GLY A 160 -10.29 -4.24 -7.66
N THR A 161 -10.69 -3.11 -8.24
CA THR A 161 -11.79 -2.27 -7.74
C THR A 161 -13.12 -3.03 -7.68
N ARG A 162 -13.39 -3.92 -8.63
CA ARG A 162 -14.63 -4.71 -8.64
C ARG A 162 -14.73 -5.61 -7.40
N LEU A 163 -13.61 -6.24 -7.01
CA LEU A 163 -13.57 -7.03 -5.78
C LEU A 163 -13.77 -6.16 -4.54
N LEU A 164 -13.17 -4.96 -4.52
CA LEU A 164 -13.26 -4.05 -3.38
C LEU A 164 -14.67 -3.51 -3.17
N THR A 165 -15.40 -3.21 -4.25
CA THR A 165 -16.70 -2.53 -4.21
C THR A 165 -17.89 -3.47 -4.27
N ASP A 166 -17.70 -4.77 -4.42
CA ASP A 166 -18.79 -5.76 -4.45
C ASP A 166 -19.23 -6.12 -3.02
N ASP A 167 -20.46 -5.73 -2.67
CA ASP A 167 -21.04 -5.92 -1.34
C ASP A 167 -21.18 -7.39 -0.94
N ASN A 168 -21.28 -8.31 -1.90
CA ASN A 168 -21.41 -9.75 -1.62
C ASN A 168 -20.16 -10.31 -0.94
N PHE A 169 -18.99 -9.74 -1.20
CA PHE A 169 -17.73 -10.22 -0.64
C PHE A 169 -17.30 -9.49 0.64
N ARG A 170 -17.97 -8.40 1.00
CA ARG A 170 -17.78 -7.66 2.26
C ARG A 170 -16.29 -7.39 2.54
N VAL A 171 -15.55 -6.93 1.53
CA VAL A 171 -14.11 -6.64 1.65
C VAL A 171 -13.88 -5.37 2.45
N PHE A 172 -14.70 -4.35 2.23
CA PHE A 172 -14.53 -3.03 2.83
C PHE A 172 -14.47 -3.02 4.37
N PRO A 173 -15.29 -3.79 5.13
CA PRO A 173 -15.17 -3.89 6.57
C PRO A 173 -13.79 -4.37 7.07
N HIS A 174 -13.11 -5.24 6.31
CA HIS A 174 -11.75 -5.66 6.67
C HIS A 174 -10.72 -4.54 6.45
N VAL A 175 -10.90 -3.76 5.38
CA VAL A 175 -10.06 -2.58 5.12
C VAL A 175 -10.25 -1.56 6.23
N GLU A 176 -11.50 -1.26 6.60
CA GLU A 176 -11.83 -0.34 7.70
C GLU A 176 -11.21 -0.81 9.03
N PHE A 177 -11.38 -2.07 9.39
CA PHE A 177 -10.75 -2.64 10.59
C PHE A 177 -9.23 -2.47 10.56
N PHE A 178 -8.59 -2.79 9.45
CA PHE A 178 -7.14 -2.65 9.29
C PHE A 178 -6.69 -1.18 9.43
N LEU A 179 -7.40 -0.24 8.80
CA LEU A 179 -7.07 1.18 8.88
C LEU A 179 -7.23 1.71 10.30
N ASN A 180 -8.27 1.29 11.02
CA ASN A 180 -8.46 1.67 12.41
C ASN A 180 -7.33 1.13 13.27
N ALA A 181 -7.09 -0.17 13.24
CA ALA A 181 -6.09 -0.83 14.07
C ALA A 181 -4.64 -0.38 13.77
N ARG A 182 -4.31 -0.14 12.49
CA ARG A 182 -2.91 0.11 12.07
C ARG A 182 -2.56 1.59 11.84
N LEU A 183 -3.55 2.48 11.83
CA LEU A 183 -3.33 3.92 11.65
C LEU A 183 -4.11 4.79 12.63
N ALA A 184 -5.46 4.67 12.67
CA ALA A 184 -6.27 5.60 13.43
C ALA A 184 -5.98 5.52 14.93
N GLU A 185 -5.90 4.30 15.47
CA GLU A 185 -5.64 4.02 16.89
C GLU A 185 -4.15 4.07 17.26
N GLN A 186 -3.24 4.19 16.28
CA GLN A 186 -1.81 4.32 16.54
C GLN A 186 -1.43 5.76 16.91
N ASP A 187 -0.52 5.87 17.85
CA ASP A 187 0.02 7.18 18.29
C ASP A 187 1.20 7.60 17.39
N PHE A 188 0.87 8.07 16.19
CA PHE A 188 1.85 8.67 15.28
C PHE A 188 1.91 10.17 15.50
N GLU A 189 3.05 10.66 16.01
CA GLU A 189 3.27 12.07 16.27
C GLU A 189 3.05 12.94 15.02
N TRP A 190 2.37 14.06 15.21
CA TRP A 190 2.18 15.06 14.15
C TRP A 190 3.44 15.91 14.01
N LEU A 191 4.20 15.71 12.96
CA LEU A 191 5.44 16.40 12.72
C LEU A 191 5.33 17.39 11.55
N PRO A 192 5.78 18.65 11.72
CA PRO A 192 5.85 19.62 10.63
C PRO A 192 6.88 19.17 9.60
N ARG A 193 6.68 19.60 8.34
CA ARG A 193 7.50 19.23 7.19
C ARG A 193 8.33 20.41 6.64
N LYS A 194 8.08 21.62 7.14
CA LYS A 194 8.83 22.82 6.82
C LYS A 194 9.81 23.19 7.91
#